data_80cba66f4a39afca435c3002b220a7f0
#
_entry.id   80cba66f4a39afca435c3002b220a7f0
#
_cell.length_a   1.000
_cell.length_b   1.000
_cell.length_c   1.000
_cell.angle_alpha   90.00
_cell.angle_beta   90.00
_cell.angle_gamma   90.00
#
_symmetry.space_group_name_H-M   'P 1'
#
loop_
_entity.id
_entity.type
_entity.pdbx_description
1 polymer ?
#
loop_
_entity_poly.entity_id
_entity_poly.type
_entity_poly.pdbx_seq_one_letter_code
_entity_poly.pdbx_strand_id
1 'polypeptide(L)'
;MVYSLSDFEINFNPHGVEIGVTLITYDDFAKLDMRVAKVISVEEIPGKSKIIKGTIDLGDEKRDVIIGGAQYYKPEELVGRTVIALVNLEPRKIAGIESGAMLLAADSDDKPFWLTVTEDVPLGTGIK
;
A
#
# COMPACT_ATOMS: atom_id res chain seq x y z
N MET A 1 3.88 19.26 6.07
CA MET A 1 3.75 18.41 7.26
C MET A 1 4.50 19.04 8.40
N VAL A 2 3.87 19.13 9.55
CA VAL A 2 4.48 19.72 10.73
C VAL A 2 4.75 18.61 11.76
N TYR A 3 5.99 18.52 12.22
CA TYR A 3 6.36 17.60 13.27
C TYR A 3 6.51 18.36 14.57
N SER A 4 5.96 17.85 15.65
CA SER A 4 6.23 18.36 16.98
C SER A 4 7.49 17.71 17.52
N LEU A 5 8.15 18.37 18.47
CA LEU A 5 9.33 17.76 19.10
C LEU A 5 8.99 16.46 19.80
N SER A 6 7.78 16.35 20.35
CA SER A 6 7.34 15.14 21.02
C SER A 6 7.30 13.93 20.09
N ASP A 7 7.08 14.14 18.80
CA ASP A 7 7.08 13.05 17.83
C ASP A 7 8.47 12.41 17.70
N PHE A 8 9.51 13.16 18.04
CA PHE A 8 10.89 12.69 18.00
C PHE A 8 11.43 12.26 19.35
N GLU A 9 10.88 12.79 20.43
CA GLU A 9 11.34 12.50 21.77
C GLU A 9 10.79 11.19 22.31
N ILE A 10 9.52 10.91 21.99
CA ILE A 10 8.86 9.70 22.45
C ILE A 10 9.06 8.61 21.42
N ASN A 11 10.00 7.76 21.72
CA ASN A 11 10.38 6.73 20.78
C ASN A 11 10.34 5.37 21.44
N PHE A 12 9.20 5.11 22.09
CA PHE A 12 8.95 3.86 22.76
C PHE A 12 7.89 3.08 21.99
N ASN A 13 8.10 1.78 21.90
CA ASN A 13 7.05 0.91 21.42
C ASN A 13 6.04 0.68 22.56
N PRO A 14 4.89 0.06 22.28
CA PRO A 14 3.86 -0.17 23.30
C PRO A 14 4.30 -1.02 24.48
N HIS A 15 5.43 -1.69 24.38
CA HIS A 15 5.97 -2.52 25.45
C HIS A 15 7.01 -1.80 26.30
N GLY A 16 7.16 -0.50 26.13
CA GLY A 16 8.07 0.31 26.91
C GLY A 16 9.54 0.17 26.52
N VAL A 17 9.83 -0.49 25.42
CA VAL A 17 11.20 -0.59 24.91
C VAL A 17 11.48 0.61 24.03
N GLU A 18 12.56 1.29 24.33
CA GLU A 18 12.98 2.42 23.51
C GLU A 18 13.36 1.95 22.12
N ILE A 19 12.74 2.55 21.12
CA ILE A 19 13.05 2.33 19.72
C ILE A 19 13.97 3.45 19.31
N GLY A 20 15.16 3.14 18.83
CA GLY A 20 16.06 4.14 18.32
C GLY A 20 15.37 4.98 17.23
N VAL A 21 15.56 6.31 17.29
CA VAL A 21 15.00 7.18 16.26
C VAL A 21 15.79 6.97 14.98
N THR A 22 15.11 6.46 13.95
CA THR A 22 15.67 6.43 12.61
C THR A 22 15.01 7.55 11.82
N LEU A 23 15.76 8.64 11.68
CA LEU A 23 15.29 9.75 10.86
C LEU A 23 15.63 9.46 9.41
N ILE A 24 14.69 9.74 8.53
CA ILE A 24 14.94 9.76 7.09
C ILE A 24 15.00 11.21 6.63
N THR A 25 15.77 11.45 5.58
CA THR A 25 15.82 12.77 4.95
C THR A 25 14.65 12.92 3.99
N TYR A 26 14.38 14.15 3.58
CA TYR A 26 13.43 14.38 2.49
C TYR A 26 13.85 13.65 1.21
N ASP A 27 15.15 13.60 0.93
CA ASP A 27 15.66 12.88 -0.24
C ASP A 27 15.34 11.39 -0.18
N ASP A 28 15.38 10.79 1.01
CA ASP A 28 14.99 9.40 1.18
C ASP A 28 13.50 9.20 0.88
N PHE A 29 12.66 10.11 1.36
CA PHE A 29 11.23 10.07 1.07
C PHE A 29 10.97 10.29 -0.41
N ALA A 30 11.69 11.20 -1.05
CA ALA A 30 11.52 11.52 -2.46
C ALA A 30 11.87 10.37 -3.39
N LYS A 31 12.56 9.34 -2.90
CA LYS A 31 12.82 8.13 -3.68
C LYS A 31 11.57 7.29 -3.90
N LEU A 32 10.57 7.42 -3.03
CA LEU A 32 9.33 6.66 -3.14
C LEU A 32 8.46 7.23 -4.24
N ASP A 33 8.02 6.36 -5.13
CA ASP A 33 7.05 6.74 -6.16
C ASP A 33 5.71 6.12 -5.79
N MET A 34 4.91 6.92 -5.08
CA MET A 34 3.56 6.52 -4.66
C MET A 34 2.55 7.23 -5.55
N ARG A 35 1.57 6.50 -6.03
CA ARG A 35 0.57 7.02 -6.96
C ARG A 35 -0.83 6.57 -6.61
N VAL A 36 -1.79 7.40 -6.98
CA VAL A 36 -3.20 7.03 -6.91
C VAL A 36 -3.50 6.03 -8.02
N ALA A 37 -4.17 4.95 -7.66
CA ALA A 37 -4.52 3.88 -8.58
C ALA A 37 -5.96 3.42 -8.31
N LYS A 38 -6.52 2.66 -9.25
CA LYS A 38 -7.83 2.03 -9.08
C LYS A 38 -7.67 0.54 -9.28
N VAL A 39 -8.27 -0.25 -8.41
CA VAL A 39 -8.35 -1.70 -8.60
C VAL A 39 -9.42 -1.96 -9.66
N ILE A 40 -9.04 -2.54 -10.78
CA ILE A 40 -9.96 -2.77 -11.89
C ILE A 40 -10.43 -4.21 -12.02
N SER A 41 -9.64 -5.15 -11.51
CA SER A 41 -10.04 -6.55 -11.46
C SER A 41 -9.30 -7.28 -10.37
N VAL A 42 -9.89 -8.35 -9.87
CA VAL A 42 -9.27 -9.26 -8.92
C VAL A 42 -9.61 -10.68 -9.30
N GLU A 43 -8.70 -11.60 -9.00
CA GLU A 43 -8.95 -13.02 -9.17
C GLU A 43 -8.31 -13.82 -8.04
N GLU A 44 -8.95 -14.90 -7.67
CA GLU A 44 -8.44 -15.77 -6.63
C GLU A 44 -7.20 -16.50 -7.13
N ILE A 45 -6.28 -16.79 -6.19
CA ILE A 45 -5.10 -17.60 -6.45
C ILE A 45 -5.39 -18.99 -5.92
N PRO A 46 -5.35 -20.04 -6.75
CA PRO A 46 -5.62 -21.39 -6.29
C PRO A 46 -4.77 -21.78 -5.08
N GLY A 47 -5.43 -22.32 -4.05
CA GLY A 47 -4.76 -22.74 -2.84
C GLY A 47 -4.39 -21.62 -1.86
N LYS A 48 -4.76 -20.38 -2.14
CA LYS A 48 -4.48 -19.23 -1.28
C LYS A 48 -5.78 -18.58 -0.83
N SER A 49 -5.92 -18.39 0.49
CA SER A 49 -7.11 -17.76 1.08
C SER A 49 -6.85 -16.35 1.59
N LYS A 50 -5.58 -15.98 1.77
CA LYS A 50 -5.20 -14.69 2.36
C LYS A 50 -4.72 -13.67 1.34
N ILE A 51 -4.46 -14.10 0.13
CA ILE A 51 -3.99 -13.23 -0.95
C ILE A 51 -4.78 -13.46 -2.21
N ILE A 52 -4.93 -12.41 -3.00
CA ILE A 52 -5.54 -12.47 -4.34
C ILE A 52 -4.65 -11.71 -5.31
N LYS A 53 -4.81 -12.01 -6.57
CA LYS A 53 -4.18 -11.25 -7.64
C LYS A 53 -5.13 -10.12 -8.05
N GLY A 54 -4.62 -8.90 -8.10
CA GLY A 54 -5.36 -7.76 -8.60
C GLY A 54 -4.67 -7.14 -9.80
N THR A 55 -5.42 -6.38 -10.56
CA THR A 55 -4.88 -5.49 -11.59
C THR A 55 -5.27 -4.08 -11.21
N ILE A 56 -4.27 -3.18 -11.18
CA ILE A 56 -4.50 -1.77 -10.88
C ILE A 56 -4.25 -0.91 -12.11
N ASP A 57 -5.03 0.14 -12.21
CA ASP A 57 -4.93 1.16 -13.26
C ASP A 57 -4.24 2.39 -12.68
N LEU A 58 -3.10 2.77 -13.27
CA LEU A 58 -2.32 3.94 -12.87
C LEU A 58 -2.53 5.12 -13.83
N GLY A 59 -3.50 5.02 -14.71
CA GLY A 59 -3.79 6.06 -15.69
C GLY A 59 -3.07 5.83 -17.02
N ASP A 60 -1.75 5.77 -16.98
CA ASP A 60 -0.90 5.55 -18.15
C ASP A 60 -0.51 4.09 -18.36
N GLU A 61 -0.66 3.28 -17.33
CA GLU A 61 -0.32 1.86 -17.39
C GLU A 61 -1.16 1.06 -16.39
N LYS A 62 -1.16 -0.24 -16.58
CA LYS A 62 -1.78 -1.19 -15.65
C LYS A 62 -0.72 -2.14 -15.13
N ARG A 63 -0.87 -2.58 -13.89
CA ARG A 63 0.04 -3.54 -13.28
C ARG A 63 -0.72 -4.60 -12.52
N ASP A 64 -0.17 -5.81 -12.55
CA ASP A 64 -0.63 -6.90 -11.70
C ASP A 64 0.02 -6.75 -10.33
N VAL A 65 -0.75 -6.96 -9.30
CA VAL A 65 -0.29 -6.86 -7.92
C VAL A 65 -0.87 -8.00 -7.10
N ILE A 66 -0.16 -8.37 -6.04
CA ILE A 66 -0.68 -9.27 -5.04
C ILE A 66 -1.27 -8.43 -3.91
N ILE A 67 -2.52 -8.72 -3.58
CA ILE A 67 -3.25 -7.99 -2.54
C ILE A 67 -3.45 -8.93 -1.36
N GLY A 68 -2.97 -8.52 -0.18
CA GLY A 68 -3.17 -9.25 1.06
C GLY A 68 -4.53 -8.94 1.67
N GLY A 69 -4.91 -9.72 2.70
CA GLY A 69 -6.15 -9.49 3.42
C GLY A 69 -7.40 -9.99 2.71
N ALA A 70 -7.24 -10.91 1.76
CA ALA A 70 -8.35 -11.46 1.00
C ALA A 70 -9.41 -12.12 1.88
N GLN A 71 -9.03 -12.62 3.06
CA GLN A 71 -9.98 -13.21 3.99
C GLN A 71 -10.96 -12.20 4.59
N TYR A 72 -10.65 -10.91 4.52
CA TYR A 72 -11.48 -9.86 5.10
C TYR A 72 -12.37 -9.15 4.09
N TYR A 73 -12.11 -9.31 2.81
CA TYR A 73 -12.81 -8.57 1.76
C TYR A 73 -13.30 -9.52 0.67
N LYS A 74 -14.51 -9.28 0.20
CA LYS A 74 -15.01 -9.94 -0.99
C LYS A 74 -14.39 -9.30 -2.22
N PRO A 75 -14.15 -10.04 -3.31
CA PRO A 75 -13.61 -9.46 -4.53
C PRO A 75 -14.35 -8.22 -5.01
N GLU A 76 -15.67 -8.23 -4.96
CA GLU A 76 -16.50 -7.10 -5.39
C GLU A 76 -16.35 -5.85 -4.51
N GLU A 77 -15.84 -6.01 -3.28
CA GLU A 77 -15.55 -4.87 -2.42
C GLU A 77 -14.24 -4.17 -2.80
N LEU A 78 -13.37 -4.86 -3.50
CA LEU A 78 -12.07 -4.33 -3.89
C LEU A 78 -12.11 -3.71 -5.29
N VAL A 79 -12.86 -4.29 -6.20
CA VAL A 79 -12.96 -3.77 -7.57
C VAL A 79 -13.62 -2.39 -7.57
N GLY A 80 -12.99 -1.45 -8.26
CA GLY A 80 -13.45 -0.07 -8.32
C GLY A 80 -12.92 0.82 -7.20
N ARG A 81 -12.21 0.24 -6.23
CA ARG A 81 -11.68 1.01 -5.11
C ARG A 81 -10.46 1.82 -5.55
N THR A 82 -10.43 3.08 -5.14
CA THR A 82 -9.26 3.94 -5.31
C THR A 82 -8.30 3.66 -4.16
N VAL A 83 -7.06 3.43 -4.50
CA VAL A 83 -6.00 3.04 -3.54
C VAL A 83 -4.73 3.84 -3.81
N ILE A 84 -3.77 3.73 -2.91
CA ILE A 84 -2.44 4.30 -3.07
C ILE A 84 -1.46 3.15 -3.28
N ALA A 85 -0.68 3.22 -4.34
CA ALA A 85 0.28 2.19 -4.70
C ALA A 85 1.70 2.73 -4.70
N LEU A 86 2.63 1.98 -4.10
CA LEU A 86 4.07 2.22 -4.25
C LEU A 86 4.52 1.46 -5.48
N VAL A 87 4.98 2.19 -6.50
CA VAL A 87 5.20 1.62 -7.84
C VAL A 87 6.66 1.40 -8.20
N ASN A 88 7.58 1.85 -7.38
CA ASN A 88 9.02 1.67 -7.66
C ASN A 88 9.73 0.77 -6.65
N LEU A 89 9.00 -0.15 -6.04
CA LEU A 89 9.59 -1.21 -5.24
C LEU A 89 10.09 -2.32 -6.16
N GLU A 90 11.18 -2.98 -5.76
CA GLU A 90 11.65 -4.13 -6.52
C GLU A 90 10.55 -5.18 -6.65
N PRO A 91 10.33 -5.72 -7.86
CA PRO A 91 9.31 -6.73 -8.06
C PRO A 91 9.56 -7.96 -7.18
N ARG A 92 8.47 -8.51 -6.64
CA ARG A 92 8.52 -9.72 -5.82
C ARG A 92 7.63 -10.78 -6.43
N LYS A 93 8.09 -12.03 -6.39
CA LYS A 93 7.24 -13.17 -6.72
C LYS A 93 6.61 -13.71 -5.47
N ILE A 94 5.29 -13.77 -5.46
CA ILE A 94 4.50 -14.34 -4.37
C ILE A 94 3.57 -15.37 -4.99
N ALA A 95 3.63 -16.62 -4.52
CA ALA A 95 2.84 -17.72 -5.08
C ALA A 95 3.06 -17.88 -6.61
N GLY A 96 4.27 -17.63 -7.10
CA GLY A 96 4.60 -17.71 -8.51
C GLY A 96 4.16 -16.53 -9.37
N ILE A 97 3.55 -15.53 -8.77
CA ILE A 97 3.04 -14.34 -9.46
C ILE A 97 3.90 -13.14 -9.11
N GLU A 98 4.34 -12.42 -10.13
CA GLU A 98 5.13 -11.21 -9.92
C GLU A 98 4.20 -10.05 -9.56
N SER A 99 4.47 -9.41 -8.41
CA SER A 99 3.75 -8.21 -7.99
C SER A 99 4.53 -6.98 -8.42
N GLY A 100 3.92 -6.14 -9.26
CA GLY A 100 4.56 -4.97 -9.85
C GLY A 100 4.40 -3.69 -9.04
N ALA A 101 3.72 -3.76 -7.89
CA ALA A 101 3.53 -2.63 -6.98
C ALA A 101 3.05 -3.16 -5.65
N MET A 102 3.03 -2.28 -4.64
CA MET A 102 2.50 -2.59 -3.31
C MET A 102 1.40 -1.60 -2.98
N LEU A 103 0.22 -2.11 -2.62
CA LEU A 103 -0.85 -1.25 -2.12
C LEU A 103 -0.58 -0.89 -0.67
N LEU A 104 -0.80 0.37 -0.33
CA LEU A 104 -0.58 0.85 1.03
C LEU A 104 -1.87 0.72 1.85
N ALA A 105 -1.71 0.31 3.08
CA ALA A 105 -2.83 0.13 3.99
C ALA A 105 -2.41 0.44 5.41
N ALA A 106 -3.37 0.88 6.21
CA ALA A 106 -3.21 0.88 7.66
C ALA A 106 -3.44 -0.57 8.11
N ASP A 107 -2.49 -1.10 8.86
CA ASP A 107 -2.58 -2.47 9.38
C ASP A 107 -3.09 -2.43 10.81
N SER A 108 -4.33 -2.88 11.00
CA SER A 108 -4.94 -2.94 12.32
C SER A 108 -5.31 -4.40 12.60
N ASP A 109 -4.60 -5.02 13.53
CA ASP A 109 -4.80 -6.42 13.90
C ASP A 109 -4.76 -7.35 12.69
N ASP A 110 -3.76 -7.17 11.85
CA ASP A 110 -3.52 -7.93 10.61
C ASP A 110 -4.59 -7.74 9.53
N LYS A 111 -5.55 -6.85 9.75
CA LYS A 111 -6.52 -6.47 8.73
C LYS A 111 -6.06 -5.19 8.04
N PRO A 112 -5.91 -5.18 6.72
CA PRO A 112 -5.55 -3.97 6.00
C PRO A 112 -6.76 -3.05 5.82
N PHE A 113 -6.54 -1.77 6.07
CA PHE A 113 -7.49 -0.70 5.73
C PHE A 113 -6.82 0.16 4.66
N TRP A 114 -7.33 0.09 3.46
CA TRP A 114 -6.67 0.66 2.29
C TRP A 114 -6.61 2.18 2.36
N LEU A 115 -5.43 2.74 2.12
CA LEU A 115 -5.29 4.18 2.00
C LEU A 115 -5.96 4.64 0.71
N THR A 116 -6.58 5.79 0.77
CA THR A 116 -7.27 6.37 -0.38
C THR A 116 -7.20 7.89 -0.33
N VAL A 117 -7.78 8.55 -1.29
CA VAL A 117 -7.90 10.00 -1.33
C VAL A 117 -9.33 10.40 -0.96
N THR A 118 -9.47 11.62 -0.44
CA THR A 118 -10.76 12.13 0.04
C THR A 118 -11.67 12.61 -1.07
N GLU A 119 -11.12 12.92 -2.22
CA GLU A 119 -11.84 13.37 -3.41
C GLU A 119 -11.22 12.74 -4.65
N ASP A 120 -11.97 12.71 -5.73
CA ASP A 120 -11.46 12.14 -6.98
C ASP A 120 -10.32 12.98 -7.53
N VAL A 121 -9.24 12.29 -7.87
CA VAL A 121 -8.10 12.86 -8.58
C VAL A 121 -7.75 11.94 -9.74
N PRO A 122 -7.05 12.46 -10.77
CA PRO A 122 -6.64 11.59 -11.87
C PRO A 122 -5.80 10.42 -11.40
N LEU A 123 -6.02 9.25 -11.99
CA LEU A 123 -5.18 8.08 -11.71
C LEU A 123 -3.74 8.37 -12.12
N GLY A 124 -2.79 7.91 -11.33
CA GLY A 124 -1.39 8.20 -11.53
C GLY A 124 -0.91 9.46 -10.82
N THR A 125 -1.81 10.20 -10.17
CA THR A 125 -1.40 11.38 -9.39
C THR A 125 -0.43 10.96 -8.30
N GLY A 126 0.71 11.65 -8.24
CA GLY A 126 1.77 11.35 -7.28
C GLY A 126 1.43 11.81 -5.86
N ILE A 127 1.91 11.03 -4.91
CA ILE A 127 1.83 11.36 -3.48
C ILE A 127 3.16 11.99 -3.09
N LYS A 128 3.10 13.13 -2.45
CA LYS A 128 4.31 13.86 -2.07
C LYS A 128 4.22 14.37 -0.64
#